data_ef91183c1a713be3b254e05141841195
#
_entry.id   ef91183c1a713be3b254e05141841195
#
_cell.length_a   1.000
_cell.length_b   1.000
_cell.length_c   1.000
_cell.angle_alpha   90.00
_cell.angle_beta   90.00
_cell.angle_gamma   90.00
#
_symmetry.space_group_name_H-M   'P 1'
#
loop_
_entity.id
_entity.type
_entity.pdbx_description
1 polymer ?
#
loop_
_entity_poly.entity_id
_entity_poly.type
_entity_poly.pdbx_seq_one_letter_code
_entity_poly.pdbx_strand_id
1 'polypeptide(L)'
;MYKSILLAADGSNNSFRAAEETLNFINETAKVTILNVIQIEKSKDAILHGENTIQEQKVKLSDIIELYEENNVDYNVVFERGIPDETVVKVSNSGDYGIVILGNRGLNALQGMMMGSVSYKVAKRANIPVLIVK
;
A
#
# COMPACT_ATOMS: atom_id res chain seq x y z
N MET A 1 -14.22 -13.46 -8.00
CA MET A 1 -12.88 -13.26 -7.38
C MET A 1 -12.07 -12.26 -8.16
N TYR A 2 -11.33 -11.44 -7.48
CA TYR A 2 -10.49 -10.43 -8.11
C TYR A 2 -9.23 -11.07 -8.68
N LYS A 3 -8.89 -10.71 -9.92
CA LYS A 3 -7.67 -11.20 -10.57
C LYS A 3 -6.47 -10.31 -10.32
N SER A 4 -6.72 -9.01 -10.17
CA SER A 4 -5.66 -8.02 -9.92
C SER A 4 -6.03 -7.21 -8.70
N ILE A 5 -5.22 -7.33 -7.66
CA ILE A 5 -5.44 -6.68 -6.37
C ILE A 5 -4.31 -5.69 -6.13
N LEU A 6 -4.68 -4.46 -5.75
CA LEU A 6 -3.73 -3.45 -5.36
C LEU A 6 -3.68 -3.39 -3.82
N LEU A 7 -2.50 -3.62 -3.26
CA LEU A 7 -2.27 -3.46 -1.83
C LEU A 7 -1.39 -2.23 -1.62
N ALA A 8 -1.94 -1.19 -1.01
CA ALA A 8 -1.16 -0.02 -0.64
C ALA A 8 -0.54 -0.27 0.73
N ALA A 9 0.79 -0.25 0.80
CA ALA A 9 1.52 -0.62 2.01
C ALA A 9 2.66 0.35 2.29
N ASP A 10 2.73 0.82 3.52
CA ASP A 10 3.78 1.73 3.99
C ASP A 10 4.70 1.09 5.02
N GLY A 11 4.53 -0.20 5.31
CA GLY A 11 5.32 -0.91 6.32
C GLY A 11 4.75 -0.82 7.73
N SER A 12 3.61 -0.17 7.93
CA SER A 12 2.95 -0.11 9.23
C SER A 12 2.31 -1.44 9.61
N ASN A 13 1.97 -1.60 10.88
CA ASN A 13 1.24 -2.78 11.35
C ASN A 13 -0.11 -2.91 10.67
N ASN A 14 -0.76 -1.79 10.37
CA ASN A 14 -2.04 -1.82 9.67
C ASN A 14 -1.89 -2.29 8.22
N SER A 15 -0.80 -1.90 7.54
CA SER A 15 -0.56 -2.42 6.19
C SER A 15 -0.22 -3.91 6.20
N PHE A 16 0.45 -4.39 7.25
CA PHE A 16 0.69 -5.83 7.40
C PHE A 16 -0.62 -6.59 7.58
N ARG A 17 -1.53 -6.06 8.42
CA ARG A 17 -2.85 -6.69 8.59
C ARG A 17 -3.66 -6.68 7.29
N ALA A 18 -3.53 -5.61 6.50
CA ALA A 18 -4.16 -5.56 5.18
C ALA A 18 -3.60 -6.65 4.25
N ALA A 19 -2.29 -6.86 4.32
CA ALA A 19 -1.64 -7.93 3.55
C ALA A 19 -2.14 -9.32 3.96
N GLU A 20 -2.30 -9.55 5.27
CA GLU A 20 -2.86 -10.81 5.77
C GLU A 20 -4.30 -11.02 5.29
N GLU A 21 -5.13 -9.97 5.39
CA GLU A 21 -6.52 -10.05 4.97
C GLU A 21 -6.64 -10.34 3.47
N THR A 22 -5.71 -9.84 2.68
CA THR A 22 -5.68 -10.08 1.24
C THR A 22 -5.64 -11.57 0.91
N LEU A 23 -5.03 -12.39 1.77
CA LEU A 23 -4.96 -13.85 1.57
C LEU A 23 -6.34 -14.49 1.48
N ASN A 24 -7.37 -13.88 2.07
CA ASN A 24 -8.73 -14.38 2.04
C ASN A 24 -9.46 -14.09 0.72
N PHE A 25 -8.89 -13.26 -0.13
CA PHE A 25 -9.51 -12.81 -1.39
C PHE A 25 -8.79 -13.32 -2.63
N ILE A 26 -7.71 -14.06 -2.48
CA ILE A 26 -6.91 -14.50 -3.61
C ILE A 26 -7.17 -15.98 -3.91
N ASN A 27 -7.03 -16.31 -5.18
CA ASN A 27 -6.98 -17.69 -5.64
C ASN A 27 -5.69 -17.88 -6.46
N GLU A 28 -5.53 -19.03 -7.07
CA GLU A 28 -4.32 -19.36 -7.84
C GLU A 28 -4.06 -18.43 -9.02
N THR A 29 -5.09 -17.76 -9.53
CA THR A 29 -4.95 -16.87 -10.68
C THR A 29 -4.83 -15.41 -10.30
N ALA A 30 -4.96 -15.07 -9.01
CA ALA A 30 -4.89 -13.69 -8.56
C ALA A 30 -3.45 -13.20 -8.45
N LYS A 31 -3.25 -11.95 -8.79
CA LYS A 31 -1.96 -11.27 -8.62
C LYS A 31 -2.13 -10.06 -7.73
N VAL A 32 -1.23 -9.93 -6.75
CA VAL A 32 -1.20 -8.79 -5.84
C VAL A 32 -0.06 -7.86 -6.24
N THR A 33 -0.38 -6.60 -6.46
CA THR A 33 0.65 -5.57 -6.61
C THR A 33 0.74 -4.80 -5.29
N ILE A 34 1.90 -4.86 -4.67
CA ILE A 34 2.19 -4.11 -3.46
C ILE A 34 2.70 -2.74 -3.91
N LEU A 35 1.90 -1.71 -3.64
CA LEU A 35 2.28 -0.34 -3.97
C LEU A 35 2.83 0.35 -2.73
N ASN A 36 4.06 0.80 -2.81
CA ASN A 36 4.68 1.64 -1.80
C ASN A 36 4.92 3.02 -2.39
N VAL A 37 4.39 4.05 -1.74
CA VAL A 37 4.60 5.43 -2.18
C VAL A 37 5.74 6.03 -1.36
N ILE A 38 6.79 6.43 -2.07
CA ILE A 38 7.93 7.12 -1.48
C ILE A 38 7.56 8.61 -1.46
N GLN A 39 7.34 9.13 -0.26
CA GLN A 39 6.91 10.50 -0.09
C GLN A 39 7.97 11.47 -0.61
N ILE A 40 7.54 12.43 -1.44
CA ILE A 40 8.41 13.49 -1.92
C ILE A 40 8.57 14.49 -0.80
N GLU A 41 9.82 14.66 -0.35
CA GLU A 41 10.17 15.66 0.63
C GLU A 41 10.56 16.94 -0.11
N LYS A 42 10.00 18.06 0.34
CA LYS A 42 10.31 19.37 -0.24
C LYS A 42 11.61 19.93 0.31
N SER A 43 12.15 19.33 1.36
CA SER A 43 13.37 19.77 2.01
C SER A 43 14.60 19.29 1.25
N LYS A 44 15.54 20.19 0.99
CA LYS A 44 16.83 19.82 0.38
C LYS A 44 17.62 18.86 1.27
N ASP A 45 17.47 18.97 2.59
CA ASP A 45 18.20 18.12 3.53
C ASP A 45 17.78 16.66 3.42
N ALA A 46 16.51 16.40 3.25
CA ALA A 46 16.00 15.04 3.08
C ALA A 46 16.53 14.40 1.80
N ILE A 47 16.65 15.18 0.73
CA ILE A 47 17.19 14.70 -0.54
C ILE A 47 18.68 14.36 -0.39
N LEU A 48 19.43 15.22 0.31
CA LEU A 48 20.87 15.05 0.49
C LEU A 48 21.23 13.86 1.36
N HIS A 49 20.40 13.55 2.35
CA HIS A 49 20.67 12.43 3.28
C HIS A 49 20.10 11.10 2.81
N GLY A 50 19.47 11.07 1.64
CA GLY A 50 18.96 9.83 1.05
C GLY A 50 17.84 9.17 1.84
N GLU A 51 17.12 9.94 2.66
CA GLU A 51 15.95 9.45 3.36
C GLU A 51 14.89 9.01 2.35
N ASN A 52 14.12 7.96 2.66
CA ASN A 52 13.09 7.41 1.77
C ASN A 52 13.64 6.83 0.47
N THR A 53 14.74 6.08 0.56
CA THR A 53 15.26 5.34 -0.60
C THR A 53 14.40 4.09 -0.83
N ILE A 54 14.46 3.56 -2.06
CA ILE A 54 13.80 2.30 -2.38
C ILE A 54 14.30 1.19 -1.47
N GLN A 55 15.60 1.17 -1.18
CA GLN A 55 16.19 0.15 -0.31
C GLN A 55 15.60 0.19 1.10
N GLU A 56 15.42 1.39 1.66
CA GLU A 56 14.81 1.55 2.97
C GLU A 56 13.36 1.08 2.97
N GLN A 57 12.61 1.38 1.91
CA GLN A 57 11.23 0.95 1.80
C GLN A 57 11.11 -0.56 1.65
N LYS A 58 12.04 -1.20 0.94
CA LYS A 58 12.08 -2.66 0.85
C LYS A 58 12.24 -3.31 2.21
N VAL A 59 13.08 -2.73 3.08
CA VAL A 59 13.26 -3.24 4.45
C VAL A 59 11.96 -3.13 5.23
N LYS A 60 11.25 -2.02 5.09
CA LYS A 60 9.96 -1.83 5.79
C LYS A 60 8.88 -2.80 5.31
N LEU A 61 8.96 -3.26 4.06
CA LEU A 61 8.00 -4.19 3.48
C LEU A 61 8.40 -5.66 3.66
N SER A 62 9.53 -5.93 4.31
CA SER A 62 10.08 -7.28 4.39
C SER A 62 9.10 -8.29 4.99
N ASP A 63 8.34 -7.91 6.01
CA ASP A 63 7.38 -8.80 6.65
C ASP A 63 6.25 -9.19 5.70
N ILE A 64 5.78 -8.25 4.89
CA ILE A 64 4.73 -8.50 3.90
C ILE A 64 5.27 -9.43 2.81
N ILE A 65 6.48 -9.15 2.33
CA ILE A 65 7.11 -9.96 1.30
C ILE A 65 7.29 -11.39 1.79
N GLU A 66 7.79 -11.57 3.02
CA GLU A 66 7.96 -12.88 3.63
C GLU A 66 6.63 -13.61 3.75
N LEU A 67 5.58 -12.93 4.19
CA LEU A 67 4.24 -13.49 4.30
C LEU A 67 3.76 -14.03 2.94
N TYR A 68 3.95 -13.25 1.88
CA TYR A 68 3.49 -13.65 0.55
C TYR A 68 4.35 -14.77 -0.05
N GLU A 69 5.66 -14.76 0.21
CA GLU A 69 6.53 -15.84 -0.22
C GLU A 69 6.13 -17.17 0.46
N GLU A 70 5.85 -17.13 1.77
CA GLU A 70 5.46 -18.32 2.53
C GLU A 70 4.10 -18.89 2.08
N ASN A 71 3.23 -18.06 1.55
CA ASN A 71 1.89 -18.44 1.11
C ASN A 71 1.78 -18.60 -0.41
N ASN A 72 2.90 -18.59 -1.13
CA ASN A 72 2.96 -18.78 -2.58
C ASN A 72 2.07 -17.81 -3.35
N VAL A 73 2.01 -16.56 -2.87
CA VAL A 73 1.23 -15.50 -3.52
C VAL A 73 1.99 -15.02 -4.76
N ASP A 74 1.29 -14.86 -5.88
CA ASP A 74 1.84 -14.20 -7.05
C ASP A 74 1.78 -12.69 -6.81
N TYR A 75 2.93 -12.07 -6.53
CA TYR A 75 2.99 -10.65 -6.21
C TYR A 75 4.14 -9.96 -6.93
N ASN A 76 4.01 -8.64 -7.05
CA ASN A 76 5.12 -7.78 -7.40
C ASN A 76 5.07 -6.51 -6.52
N VAL A 77 6.19 -5.82 -6.43
CA VAL A 77 6.29 -4.59 -5.66
C VAL A 77 6.56 -3.43 -6.61
N VAL A 78 5.77 -2.37 -6.46
CA VAL A 78 5.92 -1.15 -7.26
C VAL A 78 6.17 0.02 -6.31
N PHE A 79 7.20 0.80 -6.62
CA PHE A 79 7.54 2.01 -5.88
C PHE A 79 7.20 3.23 -6.73
N GLU A 80 6.38 4.10 -6.19
CA GLU A 80 6.02 5.36 -6.83
C GLU A 80 6.43 6.51 -5.94
N ARG A 81 6.95 7.59 -6.52
CA ARG A 81 7.28 8.80 -5.76
C ARG A 81 6.12 9.78 -5.89
N GLY A 82 5.72 10.36 -4.77
CA GLY A 82 4.62 11.33 -4.80
C GLY A 82 4.04 11.61 -3.44
N ILE A 83 2.87 12.22 -3.46
CA ILE A 83 2.06 12.46 -2.27
C ILE A 83 1.24 11.19 -2.06
N PRO A 84 1.35 10.53 -0.90
CA PRO A 84 0.77 9.19 -0.72
C PRO A 84 -0.69 9.04 -1.08
N ASP A 85 -1.56 9.92 -0.57
CA ASP A 85 -2.99 9.80 -0.82
C ASP A 85 -3.35 9.99 -2.30
N GLU A 86 -2.74 10.98 -2.95
CA GLU A 86 -2.96 11.25 -4.36
C GLU A 86 -2.43 10.12 -5.25
N THR A 87 -1.27 9.59 -4.90
CA THR A 87 -0.62 8.54 -5.69
C THR A 87 -1.41 7.23 -5.61
N VAL A 88 -1.87 6.85 -4.41
CA VAL A 88 -2.68 5.64 -4.27
C VAL A 88 -3.99 5.76 -5.05
N VAL A 89 -4.65 6.91 -5.01
CA VAL A 89 -5.86 7.15 -5.79
C VAL A 89 -5.59 7.03 -7.29
N LYS A 90 -4.52 7.66 -7.76
CA LYS A 90 -4.13 7.62 -9.17
C LYS A 90 -3.90 6.20 -9.66
N VAL A 91 -3.13 5.42 -8.90
CA VAL A 91 -2.83 4.03 -9.27
C VAL A 91 -4.10 3.17 -9.20
N SER A 92 -4.92 3.37 -8.16
CA SER A 92 -6.20 2.66 -8.03
C SER A 92 -7.10 2.85 -9.25
N ASN A 93 -7.08 4.05 -9.82
CA ASN A 93 -7.97 4.43 -10.93
C ASN A 93 -7.34 4.21 -12.31
N SER A 94 -6.20 3.54 -12.38
CA SER A 94 -5.50 3.29 -13.65
C SER A 94 -6.23 2.35 -14.61
N GLY A 95 -7.14 1.54 -14.08
CA GLY A 95 -7.83 0.52 -14.86
C GLY A 95 -7.21 -0.86 -14.76
N ASP A 96 -6.10 -1.00 -14.05
CA ASP A 96 -5.35 -2.26 -13.95
C ASP A 96 -5.76 -3.15 -12.78
N TYR A 97 -6.58 -2.63 -11.85
CA TYR A 97 -6.91 -3.32 -10.60
C TYR A 97 -8.41 -3.40 -10.39
N GLY A 98 -8.84 -4.51 -9.80
CA GLY A 98 -10.25 -4.74 -9.48
C GLY A 98 -10.64 -4.29 -8.08
N ILE A 99 -9.67 -4.17 -7.18
CA ILE A 99 -9.90 -3.75 -5.80
C ILE A 99 -8.61 -3.15 -5.24
N VAL A 100 -8.74 -2.17 -4.35
CA VAL A 100 -7.61 -1.67 -3.58
C VAL A 100 -7.82 -2.01 -2.11
N ILE A 101 -6.78 -2.54 -1.48
CA ILE A 101 -6.79 -2.95 -0.07
C ILE A 101 -5.71 -2.16 0.66
N LEU A 102 -6.04 -1.60 1.80
CA LEU A 102 -5.09 -0.82 2.59
C LEU A 102 -5.48 -0.85 4.06
N GLY A 103 -4.53 -0.50 4.91
CA GLY A 103 -4.77 -0.39 6.33
C GLY A 103 -5.55 0.87 6.68
N ASN A 104 -6.19 0.85 7.83
CA ASN A 104 -7.01 1.95 8.33
C ASN A 104 -6.17 3.20 8.65
N ARG A 105 -4.92 3.00 9.10
CA ARG A 105 -3.97 4.08 9.42
C ARG A 105 -2.57 3.67 8.99
N GLY A 106 -1.73 4.65 8.67
CA GLY A 106 -0.36 4.39 8.27
C GLY A 106 0.64 4.81 9.35
N LEU A 107 1.93 4.86 8.97
CA LEU A 107 3.03 5.20 9.87
C LEU A 107 2.90 6.60 10.47
N ASN A 108 2.35 7.54 9.72
CA ASN A 108 2.25 8.94 10.12
C ASN A 108 0.86 9.33 10.65
N ALA A 109 0.04 8.33 11.02
CA ALA A 109 -1.28 8.60 11.55
C ALA A 109 -1.19 9.26 12.92
N LEU A 110 -2.00 10.30 13.11
CA LEU A 110 -2.10 10.98 14.39
C LEU A 110 -2.87 10.10 15.38
N GLN A 111 -2.42 10.12 16.63
CA GLN A 111 -3.08 9.37 17.69
C GLN A 111 -4.51 9.89 17.88
N GLY A 112 -5.44 8.96 18.03
CA GLY A 112 -6.85 9.31 18.21
C GLY A 112 -7.67 9.47 16.93
N MET A 113 -7.02 9.43 15.77
CA MET A 113 -7.75 9.45 14.51
C MET A 113 -8.38 8.08 14.23
N MET A 114 -9.62 8.08 13.79
CA MET A 114 -10.32 6.83 13.43
C MET A 114 -9.82 6.29 12.10
N MET A 115 -9.37 7.14 11.21
CA MET A 115 -8.93 6.77 9.86
C MET A 115 -7.77 7.67 9.43
N GLY A 116 -6.79 7.12 8.74
CA GLY A 116 -5.67 7.90 8.22
C GLY A 116 -6.06 8.71 6.98
N SER A 117 -5.24 9.69 6.62
CA SER A 117 -5.51 10.56 5.47
C SER A 117 -5.53 9.79 4.16
N VAL A 118 -4.66 8.80 4.01
CA VAL A 118 -4.59 8.00 2.78
C VAL A 118 -5.85 7.17 2.63
N SER A 119 -6.23 6.40 3.67
CA SER A 119 -7.41 5.55 3.61
C SER A 119 -8.68 6.35 3.40
N TYR A 120 -8.80 7.51 4.04
CA TYR A 120 -9.94 8.40 3.85
C TYR A 120 -10.07 8.86 2.38
N LYS A 121 -8.97 9.36 1.81
CA LYS A 121 -9.01 9.89 0.44
C LYS A 121 -9.23 8.76 -0.59
N VAL A 122 -8.63 7.60 -0.37
CA VAL A 122 -8.84 6.46 -1.25
C VAL A 122 -10.30 6.01 -1.19
N ALA A 123 -10.88 5.89 0.01
CA ALA A 123 -12.29 5.54 0.16
C ALA A 123 -13.21 6.52 -0.58
N LYS A 124 -12.85 7.79 -0.58
CA LYS A 124 -13.67 8.84 -1.20
C LYS A 124 -13.51 8.90 -2.72
N ARG A 125 -12.32 8.67 -3.24
CA ARG A 125 -11.97 9.00 -4.63
C ARG A 125 -11.62 7.82 -5.54
N ALA A 126 -11.40 6.62 -4.99
CA ALA A 126 -11.14 5.46 -5.83
C ALA A 126 -12.41 5.07 -6.59
N ASN A 127 -12.25 4.71 -7.86
CA ASN A 127 -13.35 4.26 -8.72
C ASN A 127 -13.60 2.76 -8.64
N ILE A 128 -12.75 2.05 -7.92
CA ILE A 128 -12.87 0.61 -7.69
C ILE A 128 -13.24 0.34 -6.23
N PRO A 129 -13.72 -0.87 -5.91
CA PRO A 129 -13.96 -1.23 -4.51
C PRO A 129 -12.73 -1.03 -3.63
N VAL A 130 -12.98 -0.58 -2.41
CA VAL A 130 -11.93 -0.30 -1.42
C VAL A 130 -12.19 -1.13 -0.17
N LEU A 131 -11.20 -1.91 0.24
CA LEU A 131 -11.24 -2.63 1.51
C LEU A 131 -10.26 -1.98 2.47
N ILE A 132 -10.77 -1.47 3.57
CA ILE A 132 -9.95 -0.84 4.61
C ILE A 132 -9.90 -1.79 5.80
N VAL A 133 -8.69 -2.19 6.16
CA VAL A 133 -8.46 -3.17 7.23
C VAL A 133 -8.00 -2.44 8.49
N LYS A 134 -8.70 -2.69 9.60
CA LYS A 134 -8.36 -2.10 10.89
C LYS A 134 -7.19 -2.79 11.55
#